data_cc876e96c6fef8d9f7e36ae756fa575e
#
_entry.id   cc876e96c6fef8d9f7e36ae756fa575e
#
_cell.length_a   1.000
_cell.length_b   1.000
_cell.length_c   1.000
_cell.angle_alpha   90.00
_cell.angle_beta   90.00
_cell.angle_gamma   90.00
#
_symmetry.space_group_name_H-M   'P 1'
#
loop_
_entity.id
_entity.type
_entity.pdbx_description
1 polymer ?
#
loop_
_entity_poly.entity_id
_entity_poly.type
_entity_poly.pdbx_seq_one_letter_code
_entity_poly.pdbx_strand_id
1 'polypeptide(L)'
;MDRLELLGRFDMAHRVAIVTGGSRGIGRAVANGLAAMGAKVVVASRKADACEAVATEIAAAGGTALAVPTHVGDLDGLAALVETTVAAFGGVDVVVNNAANALALPLGSITAEAWAKSFDANLRGPVFLVQEALPHLRASGHAAVVNVISAGAFTHGTFVSMYVAAKAALLQMTRTMAAEFAADGIRVNALAPGTVDTDMVRNNPEPVQQGMVTAQLIPRMAAPDEMVPPALFLASDASSFMTGQVLVVDGGMTVH
;
A
#
# COMPACT_ATOMS: atom_id res chain seq x y z
N MET A 1 -13.69 0.04 27.83
CA MET A 1 -13.67 -0.65 26.52
C MET A 1 -13.70 -2.14 26.77
N ASP A 2 -14.73 -2.80 26.32
CA ASP A 2 -14.81 -4.26 26.38
C ASP A 2 -14.21 -4.93 25.13
N ARG A 3 -14.24 -6.27 25.07
CA ARG A 3 -13.67 -7.03 23.95
C ARG A 3 -14.36 -6.73 22.61
N LEU A 4 -15.68 -6.58 22.60
CA LEU A 4 -16.44 -6.34 21.38
C LEU A 4 -16.20 -4.94 20.86
N GLU A 5 -16.15 -3.95 21.75
CA GLU A 5 -15.78 -2.57 21.41
C GLU A 5 -14.36 -2.49 20.80
N LEU A 6 -13.38 -3.24 21.37
CA LEU A 6 -12.04 -3.28 20.84
C LEU A 6 -12.00 -3.94 19.45
N LEU A 7 -12.68 -5.07 19.27
CA LEU A 7 -12.75 -5.75 17.98
C LEU A 7 -13.48 -4.87 16.93
N GLY A 8 -14.52 -4.16 17.34
CA GLY A 8 -15.25 -3.22 16.48
C GLY A 8 -14.38 -2.08 15.93
N ARG A 9 -13.25 -1.74 16.59
CA ARG A 9 -12.31 -0.75 16.05
C ARG A 9 -11.61 -1.22 14.78
N PHE A 10 -11.55 -2.51 14.53
CA PHE A 10 -10.97 -3.11 13.34
C PHE A 10 -12.00 -3.43 12.26
N ASP A 11 -13.29 -3.22 12.54
CA ASP A 11 -14.36 -3.45 11.58
C ASP A 11 -14.24 -2.54 10.36
N MET A 12 -14.35 -3.14 9.19
CA MET A 12 -14.30 -2.46 7.90
C MET A 12 -15.65 -2.56 7.15
N ALA A 13 -16.70 -3.02 7.83
CA ALA A 13 -18.03 -3.12 7.23
C ALA A 13 -18.46 -1.76 6.65
N HIS A 14 -19.03 -1.82 5.44
CA HIS A 14 -19.48 -0.66 4.66
C HIS A 14 -18.39 0.27 4.13
N ARG A 15 -17.10 0.03 4.40
CA ARG A 15 -16.00 0.83 3.84
C ARG A 15 -15.60 0.34 2.47
N VAL A 16 -15.23 1.28 1.62
CA VAL A 16 -14.71 1.03 0.27
C VAL A 16 -13.22 1.30 0.24
N ALA A 17 -12.44 0.26 -0.10
CA ALA A 17 -10.99 0.33 -0.10
C ALA A 17 -10.41 0.09 -1.50
N ILE A 18 -9.58 1.00 -2.01
CA ILE A 18 -8.78 0.81 -3.22
C ILE A 18 -7.40 0.28 -2.80
N VAL A 19 -6.98 -0.88 -3.33
CA VAL A 19 -5.65 -1.45 -3.08
C VAL A 19 -4.88 -1.54 -4.38
N THR A 20 -3.87 -0.67 -4.55
CA THR A 20 -3.01 -0.72 -5.73
C THR A 20 -1.95 -1.81 -5.59
N GLY A 21 -1.58 -2.46 -6.71
CA GLY A 21 -0.73 -3.66 -6.67
C GLY A 21 -1.41 -4.83 -5.95
N GLY A 22 -2.75 -4.84 -5.89
CA GLY A 22 -3.57 -5.78 -5.14
C GLY A 22 -3.61 -7.21 -5.69
N SER A 23 -2.99 -7.48 -6.84
CA SER A 23 -3.06 -8.79 -7.50
C SER A 23 -2.02 -9.81 -7.02
N ARG A 24 -1.05 -9.43 -6.17
CA ARG A 24 0.00 -10.33 -5.65
C ARG A 24 0.69 -9.77 -4.40
N GLY A 25 1.46 -10.63 -3.73
CA GLY A 25 2.32 -10.27 -2.58
C GLY A 25 1.55 -9.55 -1.49
N ILE A 26 2.15 -8.49 -0.92
CA ILE A 26 1.57 -7.71 0.16
C ILE A 26 0.19 -7.15 -0.22
N GLY A 27 0.04 -6.59 -1.43
CA GLY A 27 -1.22 -5.99 -1.87
C GLY A 27 -2.37 -7.00 -1.91
N ARG A 28 -2.12 -8.24 -2.42
CA ARG A 28 -3.14 -9.31 -2.40
C ARG A 28 -3.51 -9.70 -0.97
N ALA A 29 -2.52 -9.88 -0.10
CA ALA A 29 -2.77 -10.22 1.30
C ALA A 29 -3.59 -9.14 2.00
N VAL A 30 -3.23 -7.86 1.81
CA VAL A 30 -3.97 -6.72 2.38
C VAL A 30 -5.40 -6.63 1.81
N ALA A 31 -5.58 -6.82 0.48
CA ALA A 31 -6.91 -6.83 -0.14
C ALA A 31 -7.81 -7.92 0.47
N ASN A 32 -7.29 -9.14 0.61
CA ASN A 32 -8.00 -10.25 1.26
C ASN A 32 -8.31 -9.94 2.73
N GLY A 33 -7.35 -9.38 3.47
CA GLY A 33 -7.53 -9.04 4.87
C GLY A 33 -8.57 -7.96 5.11
N LEU A 34 -8.58 -6.88 4.31
CA LEU A 34 -9.60 -5.83 4.39
C LEU A 34 -10.99 -6.37 4.02
N ALA A 35 -11.09 -7.23 3.00
CA ALA A 35 -12.34 -7.88 2.62
C ALA A 35 -12.85 -8.83 3.71
N ALA A 36 -11.97 -9.60 4.35
CA ALA A 36 -12.32 -10.47 5.48
C ALA A 36 -12.86 -9.70 6.69
N MET A 37 -12.47 -8.43 6.83
CA MET A 37 -13.00 -7.50 7.85
C MET A 37 -14.23 -6.70 7.38
N GLY A 38 -14.81 -7.04 6.22
CA GLY A 38 -16.08 -6.50 5.73
C GLY A 38 -15.97 -5.36 4.73
N ALA A 39 -14.75 -4.95 4.32
CA ALA A 39 -14.60 -3.92 3.30
C ALA A 39 -15.05 -4.41 1.91
N LYS A 40 -15.59 -3.48 1.11
CA LYS A 40 -15.68 -3.64 -0.35
C LYS A 40 -14.34 -3.24 -0.95
N VAL A 41 -13.65 -4.17 -1.60
CA VAL A 41 -12.27 -3.96 -2.04
C VAL A 41 -12.17 -3.82 -3.54
N VAL A 42 -11.50 -2.76 -4.01
CA VAL A 42 -11.10 -2.63 -5.41
C VAL A 42 -9.66 -3.09 -5.55
N VAL A 43 -9.47 -4.17 -6.30
CA VAL A 43 -8.17 -4.76 -6.61
C VAL A 43 -7.63 -4.10 -7.88
N ALA A 44 -6.68 -3.17 -7.73
CA ALA A 44 -6.10 -2.43 -8.84
C ALA A 44 -4.67 -2.90 -9.15
N SER A 45 -4.42 -3.37 -10.36
CA SER A 45 -3.12 -3.79 -10.86
C SER A 45 -3.14 -3.84 -12.39
N ARG A 46 -1.98 -3.94 -13.05
CA ARG A 46 -1.87 -3.86 -14.52
C ARG A 46 -2.50 -5.01 -15.31
N LYS A 47 -2.56 -6.21 -14.72
CA LYS A 47 -3.04 -7.43 -15.40
C LYS A 47 -4.47 -7.71 -14.98
N ALA A 48 -5.39 -7.68 -15.94
CA ALA A 48 -6.82 -7.90 -15.70
C ALA A 48 -7.07 -9.28 -15.07
N ASP A 49 -6.54 -10.34 -15.68
CA ASP A 49 -6.66 -11.71 -15.22
C ASP A 49 -6.22 -11.92 -13.78
N ALA A 50 -5.13 -11.26 -13.39
CA ALA A 50 -4.61 -11.34 -12.03
C ALA A 50 -5.46 -10.55 -11.01
N CYS A 51 -6.09 -9.44 -11.42
CA CYS A 51 -7.03 -8.70 -10.59
C CYS A 51 -8.33 -9.51 -10.41
N GLU A 52 -8.86 -10.08 -11.48
CA GLU A 52 -10.06 -10.91 -11.49
C GLU A 52 -9.90 -12.17 -10.63
N ALA A 53 -8.72 -12.81 -10.69
CA ALA A 53 -8.42 -13.97 -9.85
C ALA A 53 -8.53 -13.63 -8.35
N VAL A 54 -8.00 -12.49 -7.92
CA VAL A 54 -8.08 -12.05 -6.51
C VAL A 54 -9.50 -11.63 -6.15
N ALA A 55 -10.21 -10.94 -7.03
CA ALA A 55 -11.61 -10.56 -6.77
C ALA A 55 -12.50 -11.82 -6.64
N THR A 56 -12.27 -12.85 -7.45
CA THR A 56 -12.95 -14.14 -7.36
C THR A 56 -12.60 -14.87 -6.05
N GLU A 57 -11.34 -14.85 -5.63
CA GLU A 57 -10.90 -15.42 -4.36
C GLU A 57 -11.61 -14.75 -3.17
N ILE A 58 -11.68 -13.42 -3.16
CA ILE A 58 -12.39 -12.65 -2.13
C ILE A 58 -13.88 -13.01 -2.12
N ALA A 59 -14.52 -13.08 -3.29
CA ALA A 59 -15.92 -13.45 -3.41
C ALA A 59 -16.19 -14.89 -2.93
N ALA A 60 -15.32 -15.83 -3.25
CA ALA A 60 -15.42 -17.22 -2.77
C ALA A 60 -15.28 -17.34 -1.24
N ALA A 61 -14.56 -16.40 -0.61
CA ALA A 61 -14.47 -16.30 0.85
C ALA A 61 -15.64 -15.51 1.49
N GLY A 62 -16.65 -15.10 0.71
CA GLY A 62 -17.82 -14.36 1.18
C GLY A 62 -17.64 -12.84 1.27
N GLY A 63 -16.50 -12.31 0.80
CA GLY A 63 -16.23 -10.88 0.72
C GLY A 63 -16.79 -10.24 -0.56
N THR A 64 -16.55 -8.92 -0.70
CA THR A 64 -16.96 -8.15 -1.88
C THR A 64 -15.74 -7.50 -2.52
N ALA A 65 -15.47 -7.79 -3.79
CA ALA A 65 -14.38 -7.18 -4.50
C ALA A 65 -14.72 -6.85 -5.95
N LEU A 66 -14.00 -5.88 -6.51
CA LEU A 66 -14.05 -5.47 -7.92
C LEU A 66 -12.63 -5.43 -8.47
N ALA A 67 -12.42 -6.06 -9.61
CA ALA A 67 -11.16 -5.98 -10.35
C ALA A 67 -11.17 -4.75 -11.27
N VAL A 68 -10.19 -3.85 -11.13
CA VAL A 68 -10.03 -2.68 -12.01
C VAL A 68 -8.59 -2.64 -12.51
N PRO A 69 -8.32 -3.11 -13.74
CA PRO A 69 -6.99 -3.10 -14.32
C PRO A 69 -6.47 -1.67 -14.47
N THR A 70 -5.40 -1.33 -13.74
CA THR A 70 -4.86 0.03 -13.70
C THR A 70 -3.33 0.02 -13.64
N HIS A 71 -2.70 0.88 -14.43
CA HIS A 71 -1.27 1.19 -14.31
C HIS A 71 -1.11 2.46 -13.48
N VAL A 72 -0.50 2.39 -12.29
CA VAL A 72 -0.38 3.54 -11.36
C VAL A 72 0.43 4.72 -11.89
N GLY A 73 1.19 4.55 -12.95
CA GLY A 73 1.88 5.64 -13.66
C GLY A 73 1.02 6.33 -14.72
N ASP A 74 -0.18 5.83 -15.02
CA ASP A 74 -1.15 6.40 -15.94
C ASP A 74 -2.17 7.22 -15.15
N LEU A 75 -2.10 8.54 -15.27
CA LEU A 75 -2.94 9.45 -14.47
C LEU A 75 -4.41 9.39 -14.88
N ASP A 76 -4.70 9.28 -16.18
CA ASP A 76 -6.08 9.12 -16.67
C ASP A 76 -6.66 7.79 -16.20
N GLY A 77 -5.83 6.74 -16.16
CA GLY A 77 -6.18 5.45 -15.57
C GLY A 77 -6.46 5.50 -14.07
N LEU A 78 -5.81 6.41 -13.31
CA LEU A 78 -6.10 6.62 -11.90
C LEU A 78 -7.45 7.33 -11.69
N ALA A 79 -7.77 8.33 -12.50
CA ALA A 79 -9.07 8.98 -12.47
C ALA A 79 -10.19 7.98 -12.78
N ALA A 80 -10.04 7.19 -13.85
CA ALA A 80 -10.98 6.13 -14.21
C ALA A 80 -11.14 5.04 -13.13
N LEU A 81 -10.06 4.70 -12.40
CA LEU A 81 -10.11 3.79 -11.25
C LEU A 81 -11.03 4.33 -10.16
N VAL A 82 -10.89 5.59 -9.79
CA VAL A 82 -11.73 6.23 -8.76
C VAL A 82 -13.17 6.33 -9.24
N GLU A 83 -13.42 6.78 -10.47
CA GLU A 83 -14.77 6.86 -11.06
C GLU A 83 -15.46 5.49 -11.05
N THR A 84 -14.77 4.44 -11.50
CA THR A 84 -15.30 3.07 -11.52
C THR A 84 -15.61 2.59 -10.10
N THR A 85 -14.74 2.90 -9.12
CA THR A 85 -14.96 2.56 -7.72
C THR A 85 -16.20 3.22 -7.17
N VAL A 86 -16.37 4.51 -7.43
CA VAL A 86 -17.52 5.29 -6.97
C VAL A 86 -18.82 4.82 -7.62
N ALA A 87 -18.79 4.55 -8.92
CA ALA A 87 -19.95 4.02 -9.64
C ALA A 87 -20.42 2.66 -9.09
N ALA A 88 -19.47 1.79 -8.69
CA ALA A 88 -19.77 0.46 -8.19
C ALA A 88 -20.18 0.43 -6.72
N PHE A 89 -19.53 1.25 -5.87
CA PHE A 89 -19.63 1.13 -4.42
C PHE A 89 -20.10 2.40 -3.70
N GLY A 90 -20.23 3.52 -4.41
CA GLY A 90 -20.79 4.78 -3.89
C GLY A 90 -19.79 5.75 -3.31
N GLY A 91 -18.52 5.38 -3.13
CA GLY A 91 -17.49 6.26 -2.56
C GLY A 91 -16.14 5.59 -2.42
N VAL A 92 -15.22 6.26 -1.74
CA VAL A 92 -13.90 5.75 -1.35
C VAL A 92 -13.61 6.19 0.08
N ASP A 93 -13.35 5.22 0.96
CA ASP A 93 -13.00 5.45 2.36
C ASP A 93 -11.51 5.21 2.63
N VAL A 94 -10.91 4.23 1.93
CA VAL A 94 -9.53 3.83 2.17
C VAL A 94 -8.76 3.75 0.85
N VAL A 95 -7.57 4.33 0.82
CA VAL A 95 -6.59 4.16 -0.26
C VAL A 95 -5.35 3.47 0.28
N VAL A 96 -5.02 2.29 -0.25
CA VAL A 96 -3.77 1.58 0.04
C VAL A 96 -2.85 1.69 -1.18
N ASN A 97 -1.88 2.60 -1.11
CA ASN A 97 -0.83 2.78 -2.11
C ASN A 97 0.26 1.74 -1.92
N ASN A 98 0.05 0.53 -2.47
CA ASN A 98 1.00 -0.56 -2.36
C ASN A 98 1.75 -0.87 -3.67
N ALA A 99 1.23 -0.50 -4.83
CA ALA A 99 1.91 -0.73 -6.11
C ALA A 99 3.33 -0.12 -6.11
N ALA A 100 4.31 -0.90 -6.54
CA ALA A 100 5.70 -0.48 -6.58
C ALA A 100 6.50 -1.19 -7.67
N ASN A 101 7.66 -0.63 -8.03
CA ASN A 101 8.72 -1.32 -8.72
C ASN A 101 10.09 -1.01 -8.09
N ALA A 102 11.01 -1.96 -8.12
CA ALA A 102 12.38 -1.81 -7.64
C ALA A 102 13.33 -2.10 -8.81
N LEU A 103 13.47 -1.12 -9.72
CA LEU A 103 14.42 -1.23 -10.83
C LEU A 103 15.85 -1.18 -10.29
N ALA A 104 16.60 -2.26 -10.52
CA ALA A 104 17.97 -2.39 -10.08
C ALA A 104 18.92 -1.86 -11.17
N LEU A 105 19.52 -0.69 -10.94
CA LEU A 105 20.52 -0.06 -11.80
C LEU A 105 21.59 0.63 -10.95
N PRO A 106 22.88 0.50 -11.31
CA PRO A 106 23.94 1.28 -10.66
C PRO A 106 23.75 2.77 -10.96
N LEU A 107 24.14 3.66 -10.03
CA LEU A 107 23.96 5.12 -10.16
C LEU A 107 24.52 5.70 -11.48
N GLY A 108 25.64 5.19 -11.96
CA GLY A 108 26.24 5.63 -13.23
C GLY A 108 25.50 5.17 -14.49
N SER A 109 24.44 4.36 -14.38
CA SER A 109 23.70 3.78 -15.51
C SER A 109 22.20 4.08 -15.49
N ILE A 110 21.75 5.00 -14.63
CA ILE A 110 20.36 5.40 -14.57
C ILE A 110 20.01 6.24 -15.81
N THR A 111 18.98 5.82 -16.55
CA THR A 111 18.43 6.59 -17.67
C THR A 111 17.22 7.42 -17.23
N ALA A 112 16.87 8.44 -18.02
CA ALA A 112 15.69 9.27 -17.76
C ALA A 112 14.39 8.44 -17.76
N GLU A 113 14.28 7.44 -18.64
CA GLU A 113 13.13 6.55 -18.73
C GLU A 113 13.04 5.64 -17.49
N ALA A 114 14.17 5.09 -17.02
CA ALA A 114 14.20 4.26 -15.81
C ALA A 114 13.82 5.09 -14.58
N TRP A 115 14.32 6.35 -14.51
CA TRP A 115 13.95 7.31 -13.47
C TRP A 115 12.44 7.59 -13.48
N ALA A 116 11.89 8.01 -14.61
CA ALA A 116 10.46 8.30 -14.76
C ALA A 116 9.62 7.07 -14.37
N LYS A 117 9.93 5.89 -14.91
CA LYS A 117 9.22 4.64 -14.59
C LYS A 117 9.26 4.30 -13.11
N SER A 118 10.37 4.55 -12.42
CA SER A 118 10.49 4.30 -10.99
C SER A 118 9.68 5.30 -10.17
N PHE A 119 9.85 6.60 -10.44
CA PHE A 119 9.15 7.65 -9.69
C PHE A 119 7.65 7.70 -9.99
N ASP A 120 7.23 7.40 -11.21
CA ASP A 120 5.81 7.31 -11.56
C ASP A 120 5.09 6.25 -10.72
N ALA A 121 5.69 5.06 -10.56
CA ALA A 121 5.04 3.99 -9.82
C ALA A 121 5.16 4.14 -8.29
N ASN A 122 6.29 4.67 -7.79
CA ASN A 122 6.59 4.67 -6.37
C ASN A 122 6.25 5.97 -5.65
N LEU A 123 6.02 7.07 -6.39
CA LEU A 123 5.74 8.39 -5.82
C LEU A 123 4.60 9.11 -6.53
N ARG A 124 4.72 9.41 -7.84
CA ARG A 124 3.72 10.22 -8.56
C ARG A 124 2.34 9.57 -8.54
N GLY A 125 2.24 8.30 -8.92
CA GLY A 125 0.98 7.57 -8.92
C GLY A 125 0.27 7.55 -7.55
N PRO A 126 0.95 7.16 -6.46
CA PRO A 126 0.40 7.28 -5.10
C PRO A 126 -0.16 8.66 -4.75
N VAL A 127 0.56 9.73 -5.07
CA VAL A 127 0.13 11.11 -4.79
C VAL A 127 -1.13 11.47 -5.59
N PHE A 128 -1.12 11.19 -6.89
CA PHE A 128 -2.24 11.52 -7.77
C PHE A 128 -3.48 10.66 -7.50
N LEU A 129 -3.31 9.38 -7.13
CA LEU A 129 -4.46 8.56 -6.72
C LEU A 129 -5.16 9.15 -5.48
N VAL A 130 -4.39 9.62 -4.50
CA VAL A 130 -4.99 10.30 -3.33
C VAL A 130 -5.69 11.59 -3.75
N GLN A 131 -5.11 12.37 -4.68
CA GLN A 131 -5.71 13.58 -5.21
C GLN A 131 -7.05 13.31 -5.91
N GLU A 132 -7.12 12.30 -6.78
CA GLU A 132 -8.36 11.88 -7.44
C GLU A 132 -9.42 11.39 -6.44
N ALA A 133 -9.00 10.63 -5.42
CA ALA A 133 -9.89 10.12 -4.39
C ALA A 133 -10.32 11.19 -3.35
N LEU A 134 -9.64 12.34 -3.30
CA LEU A 134 -9.80 13.33 -2.23
C LEU A 134 -11.24 13.81 -2.01
N PRO A 135 -12.06 14.09 -3.05
CA PRO A 135 -13.47 14.50 -2.84
C PRO A 135 -14.28 13.43 -2.08
N HIS A 136 -14.00 12.15 -2.35
CA HIS A 136 -14.69 11.02 -1.73
C HIS A 136 -14.15 10.73 -0.33
N LEU A 137 -12.84 10.83 -0.12
CA LEU A 137 -12.23 10.77 1.20
C LEU A 137 -12.77 11.85 2.14
N ARG A 138 -12.98 13.08 1.64
CA ARG A 138 -13.61 14.19 2.40
C ARG A 138 -15.06 13.90 2.77
N ALA A 139 -15.78 13.17 1.92
CA ALA A 139 -17.17 12.79 2.18
C ALA A 139 -17.28 11.58 3.12
N SER A 140 -16.18 10.86 3.37
CA SER A 140 -16.13 9.70 4.24
C SER A 140 -16.00 10.09 5.71
N GLY A 141 -16.75 9.41 6.59
CA GLY A 141 -16.56 9.52 8.04
C GLY A 141 -15.39 8.72 8.60
N HIS A 142 -14.69 7.94 7.75
CA HIS A 142 -13.67 6.96 8.13
C HIS A 142 -12.43 6.99 7.24
N ALA A 143 -12.13 8.16 6.65
CA ALA A 143 -11.09 8.29 5.64
C ALA A 143 -9.69 7.92 6.14
N ALA A 144 -9.02 7.02 5.42
CA ALA A 144 -7.64 6.63 5.68
C ALA A 144 -6.83 6.41 4.40
N VAL A 145 -5.60 6.90 4.38
CA VAL A 145 -4.61 6.59 3.34
C VAL A 145 -3.46 5.83 3.98
N VAL A 146 -3.13 4.67 3.41
CA VAL A 146 -2.00 3.84 3.83
C VAL A 146 -0.98 3.80 2.70
N ASN A 147 0.14 4.48 2.86
CA ASN A 147 1.24 4.46 1.90
C ASN A 147 2.21 3.35 2.27
N VAL A 148 2.28 2.28 1.46
CA VAL A 148 3.27 1.22 1.66
C VAL A 148 4.60 1.71 1.12
N ILE A 149 5.49 2.09 2.04
CA ILE A 149 6.86 2.49 1.75
C ILE A 149 7.81 1.29 1.84
N SER A 150 8.93 1.40 2.53
CA SER A 150 9.88 0.33 2.77
C SER A 150 10.80 0.73 3.91
N ALA A 151 11.34 -0.23 4.65
CA ALA A 151 12.49 -0.01 5.55
C ALA A 151 13.67 0.65 4.81
N GLY A 152 13.79 0.41 3.50
CA GLY A 152 14.75 1.10 2.62
C GLY A 152 14.61 2.63 2.56
N ALA A 153 13.47 3.20 2.99
CA ALA A 153 13.32 4.65 3.11
C ALA A 153 14.19 5.28 4.21
N PHE A 154 14.70 4.47 5.14
CA PHE A 154 15.52 4.89 6.29
C PHE A 154 16.99 4.49 6.15
N THR A 155 17.32 3.71 5.12
CA THR A 155 18.66 3.18 4.91
C THR A 155 19.15 3.46 3.49
N HIS A 156 20.33 2.98 3.13
CA HIS A 156 20.80 2.99 1.75
C HIS A 156 20.35 1.72 1.01
N GLY A 157 20.18 1.81 -0.32
CA GLY A 157 19.90 0.67 -1.17
C GLY A 157 20.86 0.63 -2.35
N THR A 158 21.85 -0.27 -2.32
CA THR A 158 22.78 -0.46 -3.44
C THR A 158 22.01 -0.98 -4.66
N PHE A 159 22.21 -0.36 -5.82
CA PHE A 159 21.54 -0.61 -7.10
C PHE A 159 20.05 -0.27 -7.17
N VAL A 160 19.38 0.00 -6.06
CA VAL A 160 17.95 0.37 -5.99
C VAL A 160 17.73 1.81 -5.50
N SER A 161 18.68 2.69 -5.80
CA SER A 161 18.68 4.09 -5.34
C SER A 161 17.40 4.86 -5.68
N MET A 162 16.86 4.70 -6.91
CA MET A 162 15.61 5.33 -7.33
C MET A 162 14.43 4.87 -6.47
N TYR A 163 14.37 3.58 -6.15
CA TYR A 163 13.31 3.01 -5.32
C TYR A 163 13.36 3.57 -3.88
N VAL A 164 14.52 3.50 -3.23
CA VAL A 164 14.64 3.97 -1.84
C VAL A 164 14.44 5.49 -1.75
N ALA A 165 14.93 6.26 -2.73
CA ALA A 165 14.69 7.70 -2.81
C ALA A 165 13.19 8.02 -2.98
N ALA A 166 12.48 7.32 -3.86
CA ALA A 166 11.05 7.51 -4.05
C ALA A 166 10.25 7.11 -2.80
N LYS A 167 10.65 6.05 -2.08
CA LYS A 167 9.99 5.63 -0.82
C LYS A 167 10.26 6.61 0.32
N ALA A 168 11.45 7.21 0.39
CA ALA A 168 11.75 8.31 1.32
C ALA A 168 10.93 9.58 0.99
N ALA A 169 10.79 9.90 -0.30
CA ALA A 169 9.93 11.00 -0.75
C ALA A 169 8.44 10.73 -0.42
N LEU A 170 7.95 9.50 -0.62
CA LEU A 170 6.57 9.13 -0.27
C LEU A 170 6.32 9.20 1.24
N LEU A 171 7.32 8.90 2.06
CA LEU A 171 7.25 9.13 3.51
C LEU A 171 7.05 10.63 3.82
N GLN A 172 7.81 11.51 3.17
CA GLN A 172 7.63 12.95 3.38
C GLN A 172 6.25 13.43 2.85
N MET A 173 5.78 12.91 1.71
CA MET A 173 4.43 13.18 1.20
C MET A 173 3.35 12.68 2.15
N THR A 174 3.55 11.55 2.83
CA THR A 174 2.64 11.05 3.87
C THR A 174 2.45 12.08 4.98
N ARG A 175 3.53 12.67 5.46
CA ARG A 175 3.49 13.71 6.52
C ARG A 175 2.81 15.00 6.04
N THR A 176 3.11 15.43 4.81
CA THR A 176 2.52 16.61 4.21
C THR A 176 1.00 16.44 4.00
N MET A 177 0.59 15.31 3.39
CA MET A 177 -0.82 14.98 3.22
C MET A 177 -1.56 14.89 4.56
N ALA A 178 -0.94 14.30 5.59
CA ALA A 178 -1.51 14.22 6.92
C ALA A 178 -1.78 15.63 7.51
N ALA A 179 -0.83 16.55 7.34
CA ALA A 179 -0.99 17.93 7.81
C ALA A 179 -2.06 18.70 7.03
N GLU A 180 -2.07 18.57 5.70
CA GLU A 180 -3.02 19.29 4.82
C GLU A 180 -4.45 18.78 4.97
N PHE A 181 -4.66 17.47 5.17
CA PHE A 181 -5.98 16.84 5.20
C PHE A 181 -6.50 16.59 6.62
N ALA A 182 -5.77 17.00 7.65
CA ALA A 182 -6.20 16.84 9.05
C ALA A 182 -7.54 17.50 9.36
N ALA A 183 -7.77 18.71 8.81
CA ALA A 183 -9.03 19.44 8.99
C ALA A 183 -10.23 18.75 8.31
N ASP A 184 -9.97 17.90 7.31
CA ASP A 184 -10.96 17.09 6.62
C ASP A 184 -11.22 15.73 7.34
N GLY A 185 -10.54 15.47 8.47
CA GLY A 185 -10.65 14.21 9.20
C GLY A 185 -9.96 13.02 8.52
N ILE A 186 -9.15 13.25 7.49
CA ILE A 186 -8.47 12.19 6.72
C ILE A 186 -7.14 11.83 7.41
N ARG A 187 -6.96 10.59 7.78
CA ARG A 187 -5.69 10.09 8.33
C ARG A 187 -4.79 9.58 7.21
N VAL A 188 -3.54 9.99 7.20
CA VAL A 188 -2.55 9.52 6.22
C VAL A 188 -1.34 8.99 6.96
N ASN A 189 -1.06 7.69 6.82
CA ASN A 189 0.05 7.02 7.49
C ASN A 189 0.84 6.14 6.51
N ALA A 190 2.05 5.80 6.88
CA ALA A 190 2.90 4.89 6.12
C ALA A 190 3.06 3.54 6.84
N LEU A 191 3.08 2.45 6.05
CA LEU A 191 3.56 1.14 6.46
C LEU A 191 4.94 0.93 5.83
N ALA A 192 5.94 0.58 6.64
CA ALA A 192 7.31 0.34 6.20
C ALA A 192 7.71 -1.13 6.40
N PRO A 193 7.44 -2.02 5.43
CA PRO A 193 7.89 -3.41 5.50
C PRO A 193 9.41 -3.54 5.37
N GLY A 194 9.96 -4.58 6.03
CA GLY A 194 11.29 -5.11 5.74
C GLY A 194 11.28 -6.10 4.57
N THR A 195 12.01 -7.21 4.71
CA THR A 195 12.08 -8.26 3.70
C THR A 195 10.85 -9.17 3.78
N VAL A 196 9.95 -9.03 2.82
CA VAL A 196 8.71 -9.84 2.71
C VAL A 196 8.83 -10.79 1.53
N ASP A 197 8.40 -12.03 1.70
CA ASP A 197 8.45 -13.11 0.71
C ASP A 197 7.48 -12.84 -0.46
N THR A 198 7.96 -12.10 -1.44
CA THR A 198 7.23 -11.65 -2.63
C THR A 198 8.09 -11.85 -3.88
N ASP A 199 7.48 -11.82 -5.06
CA ASP A 199 8.23 -11.87 -6.33
C ASP A 199 9.30 -10.79 -6.42
N MET A 200 9.08 -9.61 -5.80
CA MET A 200 10.06 -8.51 -5.80
C MET A 200 11.35 -8.94 -5.08
N VAL A 201 11.26 -9.73 -4.03
CA VAL A 201 12.42 -10.26 -3.29
C VAL A 201 12.93 -11.54 -3.96
N ARG A 202 12.06 -12.49 -4.30
CA ARG A 202 12.43 -13.78 -4.89
C ARG A 202 13.15 -13.66 -6.25
N ASN A 203 12.88 -12.61 -7.01
CA ASN A 203 13.53 -12.37 -8.31
C ASN A 203 14.98 -11.85 -8.18
N ASN A 204 15.49 -11.59 -6.97
CA ASN A 204 16.89 -11.27 -6.75
C ASN A 204 17.75 -12.54 -6.69
N PRO A 205 19.05 -12.46 -7.01
CA PRO A 205 19.98 -13.57 -6.79
C PRO A 205 19.98 -14.03 -5.32
N GLU A 206 20.15 -15.32 -5.09
CA GLU A 206 20.10 -15.93 -3.75
C GLU A 206 21.01 -15.24 -2.71
N PRO A 207 22.27 -14.85 -3.04
CA PRO A 207 23.14 -14.13 -2.09
C PRO A 207 22.54 -12.77 -1.67
N VAL A 208 21.82 -12.09 -2.57
CA VAL A 208 21.14 -10.82 -2.27
C VAL A 208 19.95 -11.07 -1.33
N GLN A 209 19.14 -12.11 -1.60
CA GLN A 209 18.04 -12.50 -0.72
C GLN A 209 18.56 -12.85 0.69
N GLN A 210 19.64 -13.63 0.76
CA GLN A 210 20.26 -13.98 2.04
C GLN A 210 20.78 -12.74 2.78
N GLY A 211 21.41 -11.79 2.07
CA GLY A 211 21.86 -10.54 2.65
C GLY A 211 20.71 -9.70 3.22
N MET A 212 19.55 -9.66 2.52
CA MET A 212 18.36 -8.98 3.02
C MET A 212 17.83 -9.62 4.32
N VAL A 213 17.83 -10.95 4.39
CA VAL A 213 17.37 -11.70 5.57
C VAL A 213 18.30 -11.48 6.77
N THR A 214 19.62 -11.57 6.56
CA THR A 214 20.60 -11.41 7.65
C THR A 214 20.73 -9.98 8.17
N ALA A 215 20.24 -8.99 7.43
CA ALA A 215 20.18 -7.61 7.88
C ALA A 215 19.09 -7.36 8.93
N GLN A 216 18.21 -8.33 9.18
CA GLN A 216 17.11 -8.24 10.14
C GLN A 216 17.47 -8.96 11.47
N LEU A 217 16.98 -8.45 12.60
CA LEU A 217 17.14 -9.13 13.90
C LEU A 217 16.30 -10.42 13.95
N ILE A 218 15.16 -10.44 13.27
CA ILE A 218 14.37 -11.66 13.02
C ILE A 218 14.81 -12.21 11.67
N PRO A 219 15.75 -13.17 11.59
CA PRO A 219 16.47 -13.52 10.37
C PRO A 219 15.66 -14.46 9.45
N ARG A 220 14.51 -14.01 8.99
CA ARG A 220 13.66 -14.67 7.99
C ARG A 220 12.91 -13.65 7.15
N MET A 221 12.45 -14.05 5.98
CA MET A 221 11.45 -13.27 5.27
C MET A 221 10.12 -13.31 6.03
N ALA A 222 9.43 -12.19 6.12
CA ALA A 222 8.06 -12.17 6.58
C ALA A 222 7.14 -12.76 5.49
N ALA A 223 6.08 -13.45 5.89
CA ALA A 223 5.01 -13.79 4.95
C ALA A 223 4.21 -12.52 4.57
N PRO A 224 3.65 -12.42 3.35
CA PRO A 224 2.77 -11.30 2.98
C PRO A 224 1.63 -11.07 3.97
N ASP A 225 1.09 -12.12 4.57
CA ASP A 225 -0.02 -12.06 5.53
C ASP A 225 0.40 -11.37 6.85
N GLU A 226 1.69 -11.33 7.19
CA GLU A 226 2.18 -10.60 8.36
C GLU A 226 2.07 -9.07 8.17
N MET A 227 1.84 -8.60 6.96
CA MET A 227 1.57 -7.19 6.66
C MET A 227 0.07 -6.83 6.76
N VAL A 228 -0.82 -7.82 6.90
CA VAL A 228 -2.26 -7.58 7.00
C VAL A 228 -2.65 -6.88 8.31
N PRO A 229 -2.27 -7.39 9.51
CA PRO A 229 -2.65 -6.74 10.76
C PRO A 229 -2.19 -5.27 10.85
N PRO A 230 -0.93 -4.91 10.52
CA PRO A 230 -0.51 -3.51 10.55
C PRO A 230 -1.20 -2.64 9.49
N ALA A 231 -1.47 -3.15 8.29
CA ALA A 231 -2.21 -2.42 7.27
C ALA A 231 -3.67 -2.18 7.70
N LEU A 232 -4.33 -3.20 8.26
CA LEU A 232 -5.67 -3.11 8.81
C LEU A 232 -5.74 -2.10 9.98
N PHE A 233 -4.75 -2.13 10.89
CA PHE A 233 -4.64 -1.15 11.97
C PHE A 233 -4.62 0.29 11.42
N LEU A 234 -3.79 0.57 10.42
CA LEU A 234 -3.70 1.89 9.82
C LEU A 234 -4.96 2.31 9.03
N ALA A 235 -5.64 1.36 8.40
CA ALA A 235 -6.85 1.59 7.61
C ALA A 235 -8.12 1.76 8.46
N SER A 236 -8.16 1.20 9.67
CA SER A 236 -9.36 1.13 10.53
C SER A 236 -9.36 2.19 11.64
N ASP A 237 -10.46 2.26 12.41
CA ASP A 237 -10.60 3.16 13.56
C ASP A 237 -9.72 2.75 14.76
N ALA A 238 -9.05 1.59 14.68
CA ALA A 238 -8.05 1.20 15.68
C ALA A 238 -6.89 2.20 15.75
N SER A 239 -6.64 2.95 14.66
CA SER A 239 -5.63 4.02 14.58
C SER A 239 -6.24 5.44 14.51
N SER A 240 -7.43 5.66 15.09
CA SER A 240 -8.17 6.93 14.98
C SER A 240 -7.42 8.17 15.46
N PHE A 241 -6.42 8.02 16.32
CA PHE A 241 -5.57 9.12 16.81
C PHE A 241 -4.16 9.09 16.21
N MET A 242 -3.99 8.48 15.01
CA MET A 242 -2.70 8.34 14.34
C MET A 242 -2.77 8.90 12.92
N THR A 243 -1.99 9.95 12.65
CA THR A 243 -1.79 10.51 11.32
C THR A 243 -0.38 11.05 11.16
N GLY A 244 0.18 11.05 9.94
CA GLY A 244 1.53 11.49 9.63
C GLY A 244 2.63 10.55 10.13
N GLN A 245 2.29 9.34 10.61
CA GLN A 245 3.20 8.43 11.26
C GLN A 245 3.63 7.28 10.33
N VAL A 246 4.67 6.57 10.76
CA VAL A 246 5.17 5.36 10.10
C VAL A 246 5.07 4.19 11.06
N LEU A 247 4.44 3.13 10.62
CA LEU A 247 4.48 1.84 11.29
C LEU A 247 5.53 0.96 10.61
N VAL A 248 6.67 0.79 11.27
CA VAL A 248 7.79 -0.03 10.77
C VAL A 248 7.56 -1.49 11.15
N VAL A 249 7.58 -2.39 10.16
CA VAL A 249 7.36 -3.84 10.32
C VAL A 249 8.43 -4.57 9.49
N ASP A 250 9.66 -4.55 10.00
CA ASP A 250 10.86 -4.89 9.23
C ASP A 250 11.75 -5.96 9.88
N GLY A 251 11.24 -6.65 10.89
CA GLY A 251 12.01 -7.67 11.61
C GLY A 251 13.23 -7.11 12.36
N GLY A 252 13.25 -5.80 12.64
CA GLY A 252 14.36 -5.13 13.30
C GLY A 252 15.51 -4.76 12.36
N MET A 253 15.26 -4.57 11.08
CA MET A 253 16.26 -4.08 10.11
C MET A 253 16.67 -2.63 10.41
N THR A 254 15.73 -1.79 10.84
CA THR A 254 15.96 -0.37 11.14
C THR A 254 15.72 -0.08 12.62
N VAL A 255 16.55 -0.64 13.50
CA VAL A 255 16.54 -0.30 14.93
C VAL A 255 17.24 1.03 15.15
N HIS A 256 16.61 1.91 15.93
CA HIS A 256 17.12 3.23 16.33
C HIS A 256 17.27 3.31 17.83
#